data_8d15afcab91b13f2a781197c8715ff4a
#
_entry.id   8d15afcab91b13f2a781197c8715ff4a
#
_cell.length_a   1.000
_cell.length_b   1.000
_cell.length_c   1.000
_cell.angle_alpha   90.00
_cell.angle_beta   90.00
_cell.angle_gamma   90.00
#
_symmetry.space_group_name_H-M   'P 1'
#
loop_
_entity.id
_entity.type
_entity.pdbx_description
1 polymer ?
#
loop_
_entity_poly.entity_id
_entity_poly.type
_entity_poly.pdbx_seq_one_letter_code
_entity_poly.pdbx_strand_id
1 'polypeptide(L)'
;MIKNNTPNVINAMSDASKEWLIEVASEILSQAQRNTAVGRIGGGQTKASFRLGELNEADMSITVGSDSKNAVWEEYGTGDYAINGDGRKGGWYVMVGEGSNQISESVVKAYGYKIYYGKDGKRFIHTYGKRPKRAFQKAIDKVEKTAGDKLLIKIESKAHD
;
A
#
# COMPACT_ATOMS: atom_id res chain seq x y z
N MET A 1 -52.17 -5.65 -15.54
CA MET A 1 -51.63 -5.96 -14.17
C MET A 1 -50.23 -5.40 -14.09
N ILE A 2 -49.99 -4.40 -13.23
CA ILE A 2 -48.64 -3.83 -13.04
C ILE A 2 -47.88 -4.79 -12.14
N LYS A 3 -46.81 -5.43 -12.62
CA LYS A 3 -45.93 -6.27 -11.81
C LYS A 3 -45.01 -5.36 -10.97
N ASN A 4 -45.00 -5.57 -9.66
CA ASN A 4 -44.05 -4.90 -8.79
C ASN A 4 -42.66 -5.53 -8.97
N ASN A 5 -41.73 -4.83 -9.62
CA ASN A 5 -40.36 -5.30 -9.90
C ASN A 5 -39.33 -4.78 -8.89
N THR A 6 -39.78 -4.06 -7.87
CA THR A 6 -38.89 -3.44 -6.84
C THR A 6 -37.91 -4.43 -6.19
N PRO A 7 -38.33 -5.66 -5.78
CA PRO A 7 -37.39 -6.59 -5.16
C PRO A 7 -36.24 -7.01 -6.11
N ASN A 8 -36.55 -7.22 -7.39
CA ASN A 8 -35.52 -7.60 -8.38
C ASN A 8 -34.53 -6.47 -8.62
N VAL A 9 -35.00 -5.23 -8.68
CA VAL A 9 -34.13 -4.04 -8.81
C VAL A 9 -33.21 -3.91 -7.59
N ILE A 10 -33.73 -4.07 -6.37
CA ILE A 10 -32.93 -3.99 -5.14
C ILE A 10 -31.84 -5.08 -5.13
N ASN A 11 -32.17 -6.31 -5.50
CA ASN A 11 -31.21 -7.40 -5.56
C ASN A 11 -30.14 -7.13 -6.64
N ALA A 12 -30.55 -6.71 -7.82
CA ALA A 12 -29.61 -6.34 -8.89
C ALA A 12 -28.64 -5.23 -8.48
N MET A 13 -29.12 -4.20 -7.78
CA MET A 13 -28.27 -3.13 -7.26
C MET A 13 -27.30 -3.63 -6.17
N SER A 14 -27.77 -4.52 -5.28
CA SER A 14 -26.92 -5.12 -4.25
C SER A 14 -25.79 -5.94 -4.88
N ASP A 15 -26.11 -6.80 -5.83
CA ASP A 15 -25.13 -7.65 -6.51
C ASP A 15 -24.14 -6.83 -7.35
N ALA A 16 -24.61 -5.80 -8.06
CA ALA A 16 -23.78 -4.86 -8.79
C ALA A 16 -22.78 -4.14 -7.83
N SER A 17 -23.25 -3.74 -6.66
CA SER A 17 -22.41 -3.06 -5.65
C SER A 17 -21.33 -3.98 -5.08
N LYS A 18 -21.65 -5.25 -4.81
CA LYS A 18 -20.67 -6.26 -4.34
C LYS A 18 -19.58 -6.51 -5.38
N GLU A 19 -19.99 -6.76 -6.63
CA GLU A 19 -19.05 -6.97 -7.74
C GLU A 19 -18.16 -5.73 -7.96
N TRP A 20 -18.73 -4.54 -7.89
CA TRP A 20 -18.00 -3.29 -8.01
C TRP A 20 -16.95 -3.12 -6.89
N LEU A 21 -17.33 -3.39 -5.62
CA LEU A 21 -16.40 -3.32 -4.50
C LEU A 21 -15.20 -4.24 -4.68
N ILE A 22 -15.43 -5.49 -5.10
CA ILE A 22 -14.37 -6.48 -5.34
C ILE A 22 -13.45 -6.00 -6.47
N GLU A 23 -14.02 -5.47 -7.56
CA GLU A 23 -13.24 -4.96 -8.69
C GLU A 23 -12.39 -3.76 -8.31
N VAL A 24 -12.98 -2.76 -7.65
CA VAL A 24 -12.29 -1.54 -7.21
C VAL A 24 -11.17 -1.88 -6.21
N ALA A 25 -11.44 -2.73 -5.23
CA ALA A 25 -10.47 -3.14 -4.24
C ALA A 25 -9.31 -3.94 -4.88
N SER A 26 -9.60 -4.81 -5.84
CA SER A 26 -8.60 -5.57 -6.61
C SER A 26 -7.74 -4.65 -7.46
N GLU A 27 -8.33 -3.60 -8.04
CA GLU A 27 -7.59 -2.61 -8.81
C GLU A 27 -6.69 -1.76 -7.92
N ILE A 28 -7.17 -1.31 -6.75
CA ILE A 28 -6.35 -0.60 -5.76
C ILE A 28 -5.16 -1.46 -5.34
N LEU A 29 -5.38 -2.74 -5.02
CA LEU A 29 -4.32 -3.68 -4.68
C LEU A 29 -3.27 -3.78 -5.80
N SER A 30 -3.72 -4.01 -7.02
CA SER A 30 -2.86 -4.13 -8.20
C SER A 30 -2.04 -2.85 -8.46
N GLN A 31 -2.67 -1.68 -8.36
CA GLN A 31 -1.98 -0.39 -8.53
C GLN A 31 -0.99 -0.13 -7.39
N ALA A 32 -1.35 -0.41 -6.13
CA ALA A 32 -0.45 -0.28 -4.99
C ALA A 32 0.79 -1.16 -5.15
N GLN A 33 0.61 -2.41 -5.60
CA GLN A 33 1.72 -3.31 -5.92
C GLN A 33 2.61 -2.78 -7.04
N ARG A 34 2.06 -2.16 -8.09
CA ARG A 34 2.83 -1.53 -9.18
C ARG A 34 3.61 -0.31 -8.70
N ASN A 35 3.00 0.49 -7.82
CA ASN A 35 3.61 1.70 -7.26
C ASN A 35 4.71 1.39 -6.25
N THR A 36 4.77 0.15 -5.72
CA THR A 36 5.75 -0.24 -4.71
C THR A 36 7.07 -0.59 -5.38
N ALA A 37 8.11 0.14 -4.98
CA ALA A 37 9.46 -0.14 -5.47
C ALA A 37 10.00 -1.45 -4.90
N VAL A 38 10.74 -2.17 -5.73
CA VAL A 38 11.50 -3.35 -5.31
C VAL A 38 12.92 -2.90 -4.96
N GLY A 39 13.38 -3.23 -3.74
CA GLY A 39 14.74 -2.94 -3.31
C GLY A 39 15.78 -3.71 -4.16
N ARG A 40 16.98 -3.14 -4.28
CA ARG A 40 18.09 -3.75 -5.04
C ARG A 40 18.57 -5.07 -4.46
N ILE A 41 18.40 -5.26 -3.14
CA ILE A 41 18.79 -6.48 -2.41
C ILE A 41 17.63 -6.92 -1.55
N GLY A 42 17.24 -8.18 -1.62
CA GLY A 42 16.15 -8.78 -0.86
C GLY A 42 14.79 -8.09 -1.06
N GLY A 43 14.61 -7.42 -2.21
CA GLY A 43 13.43 -6.63 -2.50
C GLY A 43 12.20 -7.47 -2.85
N GLY A 44 11.02 -6.79 -2.84
CA GLY A 44 9.75 -7.41 -3.23
C GLY A 44 8.89 -7.90 -2.06
N GLN A 45 9.44 -8.07 -0.86
CA GLN A 45 8.69 -8.53 0.31
C GLN A 45 7.52 -7.59 0.65
N THR A 46 7.73 -6.28 0.65
CA THR A 46 6.67 -5.30 0.90
C THR A 46 5.58 -5.38 -0.17
N LYS A 47 5.96 -5.49 -1.45
CA LYS A 47 5.01 -5.68 -2.54
C LYS A 47 4.21 -6.98 -2.39
N ALA A 48 4.87 -8.06 -1.99
CA ALA A 48 4.26 -9.37 -1.77
C ALA A 48 3.40 -9.45 -0.50
N SER A 49 3.53 -8.49 0.44
CA SER A 49 2.74 -8.46 1.68
C SER A 49 1.36 -7.83 1.53
N PHE A 50 1.08 -7.21 0.39
CA PHE A 50 -0.24 -6.60 0.16
C PHE A 50 -1.31 -7.67 -0.03
N ARG A 51 -2.45 -7.48 0.63
CA ARG A 51 -3.56 -8.42 0.68
C ARG A 51 -4.88 -7.71 0.40
N LEU A 52 -5.79 -8.46 -0.20
CA LEU A 52 -7.20 -8.16 -0.28
C LEU A 52 -7.90 -8.98 0.81
N GLY A 53 -8.70 -8.32 1.64
CA GLY A 53 -9.56 -8.96 2.60
C GLY A 53 -10.82 -9.55 1.95
N GLU A 54 -11.62 -10.24 2.73
CA GLU A 54 -12.93 -10.74 2.31
C GLU A 54 -13.94 -9.60 2.28
N LEU A 55 -14.96 -9.74 1.44
CA LEU A 55 -16.10 -8.84 1.39
C LEU A 55 -16.93 -9.01 2.66
N ASN A 56 -17.09 -7.95 3.45
CA ASN A 56 -18.07 -7.88 4.51
C ASN A 56 -19.39 -7.39 3.93
N GLU A 57 -20.34 -8.31 3.75
CA GLU A 57 -21.64 -7.97 3.16
C GLU A 57 -22.51 -7.12 4.08
N ALA A 58 -22.34 -7.24 5.41
CA ALA A 58 -23.11 -6.46 6.37
C ALA A 58 -22.81 -4.96 6.31
N ASP A 59 -21.52 -4.63 6.15
CA ASP A 59 -21.03 -3.25 6.07
C ASP A 59 -20.78 -2.78 4.64
N MET A 60 -20.98 -3.66 3.64
CA MET A 60 -20.63 -3.44 2.24
C MET A 60 -19.21 -2.86 2.11
N SER A 61 -18.24 -3.56 2.72
CA SER A 61 -16.86 -3.11 2.78
C SER A 61 -15.87 -4.21 2.45
N ILE A 62 -14.71 -3.82 1.93
CA ILE A 62 -13.59 -4.72 1.68
C ILE A 62 -12.29 -4.01 2.07
N THR A 63 -11.40 -4.73 2.74
CA THR A 63 -10.14 -4.15 3.21
C THR A 63 -9.01 -4.45 2.23
N VAL A 64 -8.25 -3.44 1.89
CA VAL A 64 -6.97 -3.58 1.15
C VAL A 64 -5.85 -3.09 2.05
N GLY A 65 -4.84 -3.91 2.29
CA GLY A 65 -3.78 -3.54 3.22
C GLY A 65 -2.54 -4.42 3.17
N SER A 66 -1.70 -4.25 4.16
CA SER A 66 -0.47 -5.02 4.36
C SER A 66 -0.23 -5.20 5.86
N ASP A 67 0.26 -6.36 6.25
CA ASP A 67 0.74 -6.69 7.59
C ASP A 67 2.22 -6.32 7.80
N SER A 68 2.90 -5.88 6.76
CA SER A 68 4.31 -5.51 6.80
C SER A 68 4.53 -4.10 7.36
N LYS A 69 5.35 -4.00 8.43
CA LYS A 69 5.80 -2.69 8.94
C LYS A 69 6.49 -1.85 7.86
N ASN A 70 7.18 -2.48 6.91
CA ASN A 70 7.81 -1.79 5.80
C ASN A 70 6.79 -1.08 4.89
N ALA A 71 5.57 -1.61 4.74
CA ALA A 71 4.53 -0.97 3.96
C ALA A 71 4.13 0.39 4.55
N VAL A 72 4.04 0.48 5.88
CA VAL A 72 3.78 1.75 6.60
C VAL A 72 4.90 2.76 6.35
N TRP A 73 6.16 2.31 6.44
CA TRP A 73 7.31 3.19 6.20
C TRP A 73 7.45 3.61 4.73
N GLU A 74 7.05 2.75 3.78
CA GLU A 74 6.98 3.12 2.36
C GLU A 74 5.87 4.13 2.09
N GLU A 75 4.74 4.01 2.77
CA GLU A 75 3.59 4.89 2.58
C GLU A 75 3.84 6.27 3.19
N TYR A 76 4.23 6.31 4.47
CA TYR A 76 4.32 7.56 5.24
C TYR A 76 5.72 8.14 5.37
N GLY A 77 6.76 7.40 4.96
CA GLY A 77 8.15 7.79 5.17
C GLY A 77 8.61 7.59 6.62
N THR A 78 9.86 7.92 6.88
CA THR A 78 10.45 7.86 8.23
C THR A 78 11.42 9.02 8.45
N GLY A 79 11.77 9.28 9.72
CA GLY A 79 12.74 10.31 10.06
C GLY A 79 12.29 11.71 9.66
N ASP A 80 13.20 12.49 9.10
CA ASP A 80 12.93 13.88 8.67
C ASP A 80 11.91 13.94 7.52
N TYR A 81 11.70 12.81 6.83
CA TYR A 81 10.80 12.71 5.68
C TYR A 81 9.41 12.15 6.03
N ALA A 82 9.13 11.83 7.30
CA ALA A 82 7.81 11.38 7.73
C ALA A 82 6.74 12.43 7.44
N ILE A 83 5.66 12.05 6.73
CA ILE A 83 4.61 12.98 6.31
C ILE A 83 3.86 13.55 7.51
N ASN A 84 3.64 12.73 8.53
CA ASN A 84 2.89 13.11 9.73
C ASN A 84 3.69 14.00 10.69
N GLY A 85 4.97 14.27 10.39
CA GLY A 85 5.83 15.08 11.24
C GLY A 85 6.31 14.40 12.53
N ASP A 86 5.88 13.17 12.79
CA ASP A 86 6.17 12.36 13.99
C ASP A 86 7.50 11.58 13.89
N GLY A 87 8.21 11.68 12.77
CA GLY A 87 9.49 11.02 12.55
C GLY A 87 10.63 11.61 13.37
N ARG A 88 11.61 10.78 13.71
CA ARG A 88 12.86 11.19 14.38
C ARG A 88 13.58 12.27 13.55
N LYS A 89 13.89 13.41 14.17
CA LYS A 89 14.54 14.56 13.52
C LYS A 89 16.06 14.51 13.65
N GLY A 90 16.75 15.13 12.68
CA GLY A 90 18.20 15.30 12.69
C GLY A 90 19.01 14.08 12.26
N GLY A 91 18.33 13.05 11.75
CA GLY A 91 18.99 11.83 11.33
C GLY A 91 19.52 10.96 12.47
N TRP A 92 20.11 9.82 12.14
CA TRP A 92 20.75 8.91 13.11
C TRP A 92 21.76 7.99 12.44
N TYR A 93 22.62 7.42 13.29
CA TYR A 93 23.58 6.43 12.85
C TYR A 93 22.99 5.01 12.97
N VAL A 94 23.18 4.20 11.92
CA VAL A 94 22.82 2.77 11.89
C VAL A 94 24.10 1.98 11.75
N MET A 95 24.30 0.99 12.61
CA MET A 95 25.48 0.13 12.58
C MET A 95 25.45 -0.78 11.35
N VAL A 96 26.60 -0.97 10.75
CA VAL A 96 26.79 -1.92 9.63
C VAL A 96 27.10 -3.30 10.20
N GLY A 97 26.29 -4.30 9.86
CA GLY A 97 26.43 -5.68 10.33
C GLY A 97 25.21 -6.53 9.99
N GLU A 98 25.12 -7.73 10.58
CA GLU A 98 24.07 -8.72 10.27
C GLU A 98 23.04 -8.89 11.40
N GLY A 99 23.06 -8.03 12.41
CA GLY A 99 22.10 -8.07 13.52
C GLY A 99 20.78 -7.36 13.23
N SER A 100 19.80 -7.60 14.11
CA SER A 100 18.55 -6.81 14.11
C SER A 100 18.89 -5.33 14.32
N ASN A 101 18.23 -4.43 13.62
CA ASN A 101 18.53 -2.99 13.62
C ASN A 101 19.90 -2.59 13.04
N GLN A 102 20.54 -3.49 12.30
CA GLN A 102 21.76 -3.23 11.55
C GLN A 102 21.46 -3.22 10.04
N ILE A 103 22.37 -2.63 9.28
CA ILE A 103 22.31 -2.65 7.82
C ILE A 103 23.42 -3.52 7.29
N SER A 104 23.11 -4.48 6.42
CA SER A 104 24.11 -5.38 5.86
C SER A 104 25.10 -4.66 4.96
N GLU A 105 26.32 -5.17 4.89
CA GLU A 105 27.37 -4.62 4.03
C GLU A 105 26.97 -4.62 2.54
N SER A 106 26.25 -5.65 2.11
CA SER A 106 25.72 -5.74 0.74
C SER A 106 24.77 -4.59 0.41
N VAL A 107 23.90 -4.20 1.35
CA VAL A 107 23.01 -3.04 1.20
C VAL A 107 23.79 -1.74 1.17
N VAL A 108 24.74 -1.55 2.09
CA VAL A 108 25.61 -0.36 2.12
C VAL A 108 26.30 -0.17 0.78
N LYS A 109 26.89 -1.24 0.22
CA LYS A 109 27.58 -1.23 -1.07
C LYS A 109 26.63 -0.97 -2.24
N ALA A 110 25.45 -1.63 -2.26
CA ALA A 110 24.48 -1.50 -3.34
C ALA A 110 23.87 -0.11 -3.47
N TYR A 111 23.70 0.57 -2.33
CA TYR A 111 23.14 1.93 -2.27
C TYR A 111 24.18 3.04 -2.19
N GLY A 112 25.48 2.68 -2.08
CA GLY A 112 26.56 3.66 -2.03
C GLY A 112 26.57 4.51 -0.76
N TYR A 113 26.15 3.95 0.37
CA TYR A 113 26.15 4.69 1.64
C TYR A 113 27.58 4.99 2.10
N LYS A 114 27.82 6.23 2.57
CA LYS A 114 29.07 6.60 3.21
C LYS A 114 29.21 5.91 4.58
N ILE A 115 30.35 5.27 4.79
CA ILE A 115 30.68 4.62 6.06
C ILE A 115 31.41 5.60 6.99
N TYR A 116 30.99 5.62 8.24
CA TYR A 116 31.61 6.33 9.34
C TYR A 116 32.16 5.32 10.34
N TYR A 117 33.32 5.59 10.92
CA TYR A 117 33.98 4.73 11.88
C TYR A 117 33.85 5.30 13.29
N GLY A 118 33.38 4.48 14.23
CA GLY A 118 33.39 4.79 15.65
C GLY A 118 34.78 4.61 16.26
N LYS A 119 34.97 5.13 17.48
CA LYS A 119 36.23 5.00 18.22
C LYS A 119 36.62 3.57 18.52
N ASP A 120 35.64 2.66 18.58
CA ASP A 120 35.77 1.22 18.78
C ASP A 120 35.93 0.42 17.50
N GLY A 121 36.16 1.09 16.38
CA GLY A 121 36.32 0.49 15.04
C GLY A 121 35.00 0.02 14.40
N LYS A 122 33.86 0.15 15.06
CA LYS A 122 32.56 -0.18 14.48
C LYS A 122 32.22 0.76 13.32
N ARG A 123 31.52 0.20 12.35
CA ARG A 123 31.13 0.91 11.13
C ARG A 123 29.66 1.32 11.21
N PHE A 124 29.36 2.52 10.76
CA PHE A 124 28.03 3.11 10.77
C PHE A 124 27.75 3.79 9.43
N ILE A 125 26.46 3.87 9.07
CA ILE A 125 25.96 4.83 8.09
C ILE A 125 25.16 5.92 8.82
N HIS A 126 25.07 7.10 8.25
CA HIS A 126 24.17 8.14 8.71
C HIS A 126 22.95 8.21 7.77
N THR A 127 21.75 8.29 8.34
CA THR A 127 20.51 8.42 7.57
C THR A 127 19.59 9.46 8.19
N TYR A 128 18.85 10.16 7.35
CA TYR A 128 17.77 11.07 7.73
C TYR A 128 16.39 10.42 7.65
N GLY A 129 16.34 9.13 7.32
CA GLY A 129 15.11 8.38 7.13
C GLY A 129 14.82 8.09 5.68
N LYS A 130 13.60 7.66 5.41
CA LYS A 130 13.13 7.21 4.11
C LYS A 130 12.03 8.15 3.59
N ARG A 131 12.16 8.59 2.34
CA ARG A 131 11.11 9.39 1.69
C ARG A 131 9.87 8.55 1.44
N PRO A 132 8.66 9.10 1.69
CA PRO A 132 7.40 8.42 1.44
C PRO A 132 7.21 8.12 -0.06
N LYS A 133 6.77 6.93 -0.37
CA LYS A 133 6.43 6.50 -1.74
C LYS A 133 4.96 6.72 -2.05
N ARG A 134 4.10 6.62 -1.01
CA ARG A 134 2.64 6.77 -1.09
C ARG A 134 2.02 5.83 -2.11
N ALA A 135 2.38 4.54 -2.04
CA ALA A 135 1.97 3.54 -3.01
C ALA A 135 0.46 3.30 -3.00
N PHE A 136 -0.14 3.20 -1.81
CA PHE A 136 -1.58 3.05 -1.62
C PHE A 136 -2.33 4.34 -1.96
N GLN A 137 -1.88 5.48 -1.46
CA GLN A 137 -2.55 6.75 -1.74
C GLN A 137 -2.62 7.02 -3.25
N LYS A 138 -1.52 6.82 -3.97
CA LYS A 138 -1.50 6.96 -5.43
C LYS A 138 -2.41 5.97 -6.14
N ALA A 139 -2.57 4.76 -5.59
CA ALA A 139 -3.48 3.77 -6.14
C ALA A 139 -4.93 4.21 -5.95
N ILE A 140 -5.30 4.69 -4.76
CA ILE A 140 -6.62 5.23 -4.45
C ILE A 140 -6.94 6.42 -5.35
N ASP A 141 -6.06 7.42 -5.38
CA ASP A 141 -6.23 8.65 -6.19
C ASP A 141 -6.45 8.34 -7.68
N LYS A 142 -5.88 7.24 -8.17
CA LYS A 142 -6.05 6.81 -9.55
C LYS A 142 -7.38 6.11 -9.78
N VAL A 143 -7.73 5.17 -8.91
CA VAL A 143 -8.93 4.32 -9.07
C VAL A 143 -10.20 5.13 -8.78
N GLU A 144 -10.18 6.04 -7.81
CA GLU A 144 -11.31 6.91 -7.45
C GLU A 144 -11.88 7.65 -8.66
N LYS A 145 -11.02 8.07 -9.59
CA LYS A 145 -11.44 8.84 -10.78
C LYS A 145 -12.42 8.10 -11.70
N THR A 146 -12.42 6.77 -11.66
CA THR A 146 -13.26 5.92 -12.54
C THR A 146 -14.21 5.02 -11.77
N ALA A 147 -14.12 5.00 -10.45
CA ALA A 147 -14.87 4.06 -9.61
C ALA A 147 -16.39 4.29 -9.71
N GLY A 148 -16.83 5.55 -9.74
CA GLY A 148 -18.25 5.91 -9.89
C GLY A 148 -18.84 5.47 -11.24
N ASP A 149 -18.13 5.73 -12.31
CA ASP A 149 -18.58 5.33 -13.67
C ASP A 149 -18.71 3.80 -13.78
N LYS A 150 -17.76 3.06 -13.19
CA LYS A 150 -17.82 1.60 -13.17
C LYS A 150 -19.03 1.07 -12.41
N LEU A 151 -19.41 1.71 -11.29
CA LEU A 151 -20.60 1.33 -10.55
C LEU A 151 -21.87 1.54 -11.40
N LEU A 152 -22.00 2.69 -12.04
CA LEU A 152 -23.15 2.98 -12.91
C LEU A 152 -23.29 1.95 -14.02
N ILE A 153 -22.20 1.63 -14.73
CA ILE A 153 -22.20 0.61 -15.79
C ILE A 153 -22.66 -0.75 -15.26
N LYS A 154 -22.22 -1.15 -14.08
CA LYS A 154 -22.63 -2.43 -13.48
C LYS A 154 -24.11 -2.46 -13.10
N ILE A 155 -24.64 -1.37 -12.54
CA ILE A 155 -26.07 -1.25 -12.21
C ILE A 155 -26.91 -1.33 -13.47
N GLU A 156 -26.54 -0.60 -14.52
CA GLU A 156 -27.23 -0.62 -15.81
C GLU A 156 -27.23 -2.02 -16.43
N SER A 157 -26.09 -2.71 -16.44
CA SER A 157 -25.98 -4.08 -16.93
C SER A 157 -26.93 -5.03 -16.23
N LYS A 158 -26.95 -5.01 -14.89
CA LYS A 158 -27.80 -5.88 -14.06
C LYS A 158 -29.30 -5.52 -14.12
N ALA A 159 -29.63 -4.31 -14.50
CA ALA A 159 -31.03 -3.87 -14.63
C ALA A 159 -31.67 -4.35 -15.93
N HIS A 160 -30.87 -4.77 -16.92
CA HIS A 160 -31.32 -5.28 -18.21
C HIS A 160 -31.39 -6.81 -18.31
N ASP A 161 -30.80 -7.53 -17.33
CA ASP A 161 -30.87 -8.99 -17.20
C ASP A 161 -32.11 -9.37 -16.35
#